data_5b7af6b5e029106ff63b80e78b549164
#
_entry.id   5b7af6b5e029106ff63b80e78b549164
#
_cell.length_a   1.000
_cell.length_b   1.000
_cell.length_c   1.000
_cell.angle_alpha   90.00
_cell.angle_beta   90.00
_cell.angle_gamma   90.00
#
_symmetry.space_group_name_H-M   'P 1'
#
loop_
_entity.id
_entity.type
_entity.pdbx_description
1 polymer ?
#
loop_
_entity_poly.entity_id
_entity_poly.type
_entity_poly.pdbx_seq_one_letter_code
_entity_poly.pdbx_strand_id
1 'polypeptide(L)'
;MRATKRGFAKQGCSMIEISASAQTYLQGLLAKQEDEGVSIRIFVAQPGTPQAETCIAYCRPGEEQEGDIAVEYEGFRAWFEGRSEPYLEDAEVDYQEDQMGGQLTIKAPNSRVPKVGPDAPIEDRVNYVLYNEINPGLAAHGGVVSLVEITEAGEAVLQFGGGCQGCSAVDLTLKGSVETTLLERVPELSAVKDMTDHTITENAYYT
;
A
#
# COMPACT_ATOMS: atom_id res chain seq x y z
N MET A 1 42.06 -25.94 -1.76
CA MET A 1 41.76 -24.67 -1.13
C MET A 1 40.24 -24.38 -1.30
N ARG A 2 39.47 -24.52 -0.23
CA ARG A 2 38.00 -24.33 -0.25
C ARG A 2 37.72 -22.85 0.01
N ALA A 3 37.11 -22.18 -0.95
CA ALA A 3 36.62 -20.82 -0.78
C ALA A 3 35.35 -20.84 0.10
N THR A 4 35.46 -20.24 1.26
CA THR A 4 34.38 -20.07 2.24
C THR A 4 33.45 -19.00 1.71
N LYS A 5 32.22 -19.38 1.31
CA LYS A 5 31.12 -18.46 1.12
C LYS A 5 30.77 -17.85 2.49
N ARG A 6 31.15 -16.62 2.73
CA ARG A 6 30.62 -15.82 3.84
C ARG A 6 29.17 -15.48 3.50
N GLY A 7 28.25 -16.10 4.21
CA GLY A 7 26.85 -15.74 4.18
C GLY A 7 26.69 -14.34 4.73
N PHE A 8 26.09 -13.46 3.96
CA PHE A 8 25.59 -12.20 4.45
C PHE A 8 24.43 -12.49 5.40
N ALA A 9 24.59 -12.03 6.62
CA ALA A 9 23.59 -12.11 7.66
C ALA A 9 22.36 -11.32 7.22
N LYS A 10 21.18 -11.97 7.22
CA LYS A 10 19.89 -11.31 7.26
C LYS A 10 19.81 -10.54 8.58
N GLN A 11 20.07 -9.26 8.54
CA GLN A 11 19.72 -8.34 9.62
C GLN A 11 18.67 -7.37 9.11
N GLY A 12 17.51 -7.39 9.75
CA GLY A 12 16.53 -6.32 9.66
C GLY A 12 15.45 -6.56 8.62
N CYS A 13 14.25 -6.33 9.05
CA CYS A 13 13.01 -6.20 8.32
C CYS A 13 13.24 -5.72 6.87
N SER A 14 12.91 -6.55 5.90
CA SER A 14 12.97 -6.16 4.48
C SER A 14 11.79 -5.24 4.20
N MET A 15 11.96 -3.93 4.45
CA MET A 15 10.94 -2.93 4.18
C MET A 15 10.54 -2.91 2.71
N ILE A 16 11.51 -3.07 1.82
CA ILE A 16 11.31 -3.03 0.38
C ILE A 16 12.33 -3.93 -0.32
N GLU A 17 11.90 -4.64 -1.33
CA GLU A 17 12.78 -5.41 -2.19
C GLU A 17 13.08 -4.63 -3.47
N ILE A 18 14.36 -4.37 -3.74
CA ILE A 18 14.81 -3.72 -4.98
C ILE A 18 15.52 -4.77 -5.83
N SER A 19 14.93 -5.11 -6.98
CA SER A 19 15.49 -6.11 -7.89
C SER A 19 16.90 -5.72 -8.38
N ALA A 20 17.70 -6.69 -8.80
CA ALA A 20 19.04 -6.44 -9.31
C ALA A 20 19.04 -5.52 -10.54
N SER A 21 18.03 -5.64 -11.42
CA SER A 21 17.81 -4.75 -12.57
C SER A 21 17.52 -3.33 -12.13
N ALA A 22 16.65 -3.14 -11.14
CA ALA A 22 16.34 -1.83 -10.58
C ALA A 22 17.55 -1.20 -9.88
N GLN A 23 18.33 -1.98 -9.11
CA GLN A 23 19.56 -1.49 -8.50
C GLN A 23 20.57 -0.99 -9.55
N THR A 24 20.81 -1.77 -10.62
CA THR A 24 21.70 -1.38 -11.72
C THR A 24 21.23 -0.10 -12.41
N TYR A 25 19.92 0.01 -12.65
CA TYR A 25 19.33 1.20 -13.25
C TYR A 25 19.49 2.44 -12.35
N LEU A 26 19.18 2.31 -11.05
CA LEU A 26 19.33 3.39 -10.08
C LEU A 26 20.78 3.84 -9.92
N GLN A 27 21.75 2.92 -9.90
CA GLN A 27 23.19 3.25 -9.94
C GLN A 27 23.53 4.07 -11.18
N GLY A 28 23.02 3.66 -12.36
CA GLY A 28 23.23 4.37 -13.61
C GLY A 28 22.63 5.79 -13.62
N LEU A 29 21.52 6.00 -12.91
CA LEU A 29 20.93 7.32 -12.72
C LEU A 29 21.75 8.19 -11.78
N LEU A 30 22.23 7.62 -10.67
CA LEU A 30 23.06 8.34 -9.70
C LEU A 30 24.42 8.72 -10.28
N ALA A 31 25.02 7.86 -11.11
CA ALA A 31 26.28 8.15 -11.80
C ALA A 31 26.22 9.32 -12.80
N LYS A 32 25.02 9.72 -13.22
CA LYS A 32 24.78 10.86 -14.12
C LYS A 32 24.58 12.18 -13.38
N GLN A 33 24.47 12.14 -12.06
CA GLN A 33 24.32 13.35 -11.25
C GLN A 33 25.66 14.11 -11.20
N GLU A 34 25.59 15.43 -11.27
CA GLU A 34 26.77 16.31 -11.22
C GLU A 34 27.29 16.45 -9.78
N ASP A 35 26.39 16.32 -8.80
CA ASP A 35 26.72 16.43 -7.38
C ASP A 35 27.28 15.11 -6.85
N GLU A 36 28.39 15.16 -6.11
CA GLU A 36 28.97 13.98 -5.45
C GLU A 36 28.13 13.57 -4.22
N GLY A 37 27.98 12.26 -4.03
CA GLY A 37 27.31 11.70 -2.84
C GLY A 37 25.79 11.74 -2.88
N VAL A 38 25.18 11.99 -4.04
CA VAL A 38 23.74 11.88 -4.22
C VAL A 38 23.31 10.45 -4.00
N SER A 39 22.26 10.28 -3.21
CA SER A 39 21.59 9.03 -2.88
C SER A 39 20.14 9.05 -3.37
N ILE A 40 19.36 8.03 -3.06
CA ILE A 40 17.91 8.04 -3.28
C ILE A 40 17.17 8.08 -1.96
N ARG A 41 15.99 8.70 -1.96
CA ARG A 41 15.04 8.67 -0.84
C ARG A 41 13.74 8.07 -1.32
N ILE A 42 13.23 7.08 -0.57
CA ILE A 42 11.99 6.37 -0.86
C ILE A 42 10.99 6.69 0.24
N PHE A 43 9.80 7.12 -0.15
CA PHE A 43 8.74 7.52 0.76
C PHE A 43 7.37 7.30 0.13
N VAL A 44 6.33 7.31 0.98
CA VAL A 44 4.94 7.28 0.54
C VAL A 44 4.34 8.67 0.72
N ALA A 45 3.90 9.27 -0.38
CA ALA A 45 3.10 10.48 -0.33
C ALA A 45 1.67 10.15 0.07
N GLN A 46 1.08 10.91 1.00
CA GLN A 46 -0.25 10.71 1.53
C GLN A 46 -0.51 9.25 2.02
N PRO A 47 0.36 8.70 2.88
CA PRO A 47 0.25 7.32 3.31
C PRO A 47 -1.09 7.06 4.02
N GLY A 48 -1.65 5.87 3.83
CA GLY A 48 -2.92 5.48 4.43
C GLY A 48 -4.16 6.08 3.75
N THR A 49 -4.01 6.73 2.61
CA THR A 49 -5.15 7.30 1.86
C THR A 49 -5.32 6.61 0.49
N PRO A 50 -6.50 6.72 -0.14
CA PRO A 50 -6.69 6.23 -1.51
C PRO A 50 -5.75 6.86 -2.55
N GLN A 51 -5.18 8.04 -2.26
CA GLN A 51 -4.24 8.79 -3.10
C GLN A 51 -2.78 8.51 -2.76
N ALA A 52 -2.51 7.50 -1.93
CA ALA A 52 -1.15 7.14 -1.56
C ALA A 52 -0.32 6.73 -2.79
N GLU A 53 0.83 7.35 -2.93
CA GLU A 53 1.80 7.07 -3.99
C GLU A 53 3.18 6.81 -3.38
N THR A 54 3.83 5.74 -3.81
CA THR A 54 5.22 5.46 -3.44
C THR A 54 6.15 6.20 -4.40
N CYS A 55 7.01 7.03 -3.83
CA CYS A 55 7.90 7.92 -4.56
C CYS A 55 9.36 7.53 -4.35
N ILE A 56 10.15 7.69 -5.41
CA ILE A 56 11.62 7.65 -5.37
C ILE A 56 12.12 9.02 -5.83
N ALA A 57 12.96 9.65 -5.02
CA ALA A 57 13.55 10.95 -5.30
C ALA A 57 15.08 10.91 -5.10
N TYR A 58 15.81 11.82 -5.75
CA TYR A 58 17.20 12.07 -5.39
C TYR A 58 17.28 12.73 -4.02
N CYS A 59 18.30 12.37 -3.26
CA CYS A 59 18.61 12.93 -1.95
C CYS A 59 20.06 13.35 -1.93
N ARG A 60 20.32 14.66 -1.87
CA ARG A 60 21.67 15.21 -1.74
C ARG A 60 22.16 15.06 -0.31
N PRO A 61 23.48 15.07 -0.10
CA PRO A 61 24.02 15.07 1.26
C PRO A 61 23.45 16.23 2.09
N GLY A 62 22.83 15.89 3.23
CA GLY A 62 22.20 16.85 4.14
C GLY A 62 20.71 17.13 3.84
N GLU A 63 20.11 16.48 2.83
CA GLU A 63 18.65 16.52 2.57
C GLU A 63 17.90 15.38 3.24
N GLU A 64 18.62 14.39 3.81
CA GLU A 64 18.03 13.35 4.65
C GLU A 64 17.33 13.97 5.85
N GLN A 65 16.17 13.44 6.21
CA GLN A 65 15.37 13.98 7.29
C GLN A 65 15.57 13.18 8.59
N GLU A 66 15.31 13.83 9.72
CA GLU A 66 15.34 13.18 11.01
C GLU A 66 14.32 12.02 11.04
N GLY A 67 14.80 10.82 11.37
CA GLY A 67 14.00 9.60 11.35
C GLY A 67 14.07 8.81 10.04
N ASP A 68 14.80 9.29 9.01
CA ASP A 68 15.06 8.50 7.82
C ASP A 68 15.98 7.31 8.16
N ILE A 69 15.67 6.15 7.59
CA ILE A 69 16.39 4.90 7.78
C ILE A 69 17.31 4.65 6.60
N ALA A 70 18.61 4.58 6.85
CA ALA A 70 19.60 4.32 5.80
C ALA A 70 19.74 2.83 5.52
N VAL A 71 19.70 2.45 4.25
CA VAL A 71 19.98 1.08 3.77
C VAL A 71 21.05 1.15 2.70
N GLU A 72 22.10 0.34 2.87
CA GLU A 72 23.19 0.22 1.89
C GLU A 72 22.86 -0.89 0.89
N TYR A 73 22.83 -0.53 -0.37
CA TYR A 73 22.75 -1.46 -1.50
C TYR A 73 24.11 -1.56 -2.20
N GLU A 74 24.23 -2.47 -3.15
CA GLU A 74 25.47 -2.57 -3.93
C GLU A 74 25.67 -1.30 -4.77
N GLY A 75 26.65 -0.48 -4.37
CA GLY A 75 27.04 0.73 -5.08
C GLY A 75 26.22 2.00 -4.84
N PHE A 76 25.23 1.98 -3.96
CA PHE A 76 24.49 3.18 -3.56
C PHE A 76 23.81 3.03 -2.21
N ARG A 77 23.43 4.19 -1.64
CA ARG A 77 22.62 4.25 -0.42
C ARG A 77 21.20 4.68 -0.75
N ALA A 78 20.23 4.09 -0.06
CA ALA A 78 18.84 4.54 -0.06
C ALA A 78 18.43 4.97 1.35
N TRP A 79 17.69 6.08 1.42
CA TRP A 79 17.03 6.58 2.61
C TRP A 79 15.55 6.23 2.54
N PHE A 80 15.02 5.67 3.60
CA PHE A 80 13.60 5.37 3.73
C PHE A 80 13.00 6.30 4.78
N GLU A 81 11.96 7.01 4.40
CA GLU A 81 11.25 7.86 5.34
C GLU A 81 10.64 7.02 6.47
N GLY A 82 11.00 7.30 7.72
CA GLY A 82 10.59 6.48 8.87
C GLY A 82 9.07 6.36 9.02
N ARG A 83 8.30 7.43 8.79
CA ARG A 83 6.83 7.38 8.83
C ARG A 83 6.22 6.51 7.71
N SER A 84 6.96 6.29 6.63
CA SER A 84 6.53 5.45 5.50
C SER A 84 6.83 3.96 5.71
N GLU A 85 7.58 3.58 6.75
CA GLU A 85 8.00 2.20 7.02
C GLU A 85 6.83 1.20 7.01
N PRO A 86 5.71 1.42 7.75
CA PRO A 86 4.59 0.47 7.77
C PRO A 86 3.89 0.32 6.42
N TYR A 87 4.00 1.33 5.56
CA TYR A 87 3.37 1.38 4.24
C TYR A 87 4.25 0.81 3.13
N LEU A 88 5.55 0.63 3.41
CA LEU A 88 6.55 0.06 2.49
C LEU A 88 6.82 -1.43 2.74
N GLU A 89 6.21 -2.02 3.76
CA GLU A 89 6.30 -3.46 4.01
C GLU A 89 5.80 -4.23 2.78
N ASP A 90 6.54 -5.27 2.37
CA ASP A 90 6.30 -6.07 1.17
C ASP A 90 6.33 -5.26 -0.15
N ALA A 91 6.89 -4.05 -0.16
CA ALA A 91 7.04 -3.29 -1.40
C ALA A 91 8.16 -3.85 -2.28
N GLU A 92 7.97 -3.78 -3.58
CA GLU A 92 8.91 -4.23 -4.61
C GLU A 92 9.21 -3.10 -5.59
N VAL A 93 10.48 -2.90 -5.90
CA VAL A 93 10.94 -2.03 -6.98
C VAL A 93 11.60 -2.89 -8.05
N ASP A 94 11.07 -2.84 -9.26
CA ASP A 94 11.61 -3.57 -10.41
C ASP A 94 11.83 -2.65 -11.60
N TYR A 95 12.78 -3.02 -12.46
CA TYR A 95 13.07 -2.32 -13.69
C TYR A 95 13.02 -3.29 -14.86
N GLN A 96 12.21 -2.95 -15.85
CA GLN A 96 12.05 -3.71 -17.07
C GLN A 96 12.39 -2.83 -18.27
N GLU A 97 13.27 -3.33 -19.13
CA GLU A 97 13.63 -2.68 -20.38
C GLU A 97 12.83 -3.30 -21.53
N ASP A 98 12.22 -2.45 -22.34
CA ASP A 98 11.51 -2.83 -23.53
C ASP A 98 12.04 -2.10 -24.79
N GLN A 99 11.42 -2.33 -25.95
CA GLN A 99 11.82 -1.72 -27.23
C GLN A 99 11.58 -0.19 -27.26
N MET A 100 10.81 0.36 -26.34
CA MET A 100 10.46 1.79 -26.26
C MET A 100 11.22 2.52 -25.14
N GLY A 101 12.03 1.81 -24.37
CA GLY A 101 12.80 2.32 -23.24
C GLY A 101 12.61 1.44 -21.99
N GLY A 102 13.14 1.89 -20.86
CA GLY A 102 13.00 1.18 -19.59
C GLY A 102 11.98 1.82 -18.66
N GLN A 103 11.27 0.99 -17.92
CA GLN A 103 10.30 1.42 -16.92
C GLN A 103 10.67 0.89 -15.54
N LEU A 104 10.83 1.83 -14.60
CA LEU A 104 10.91 1.52 -13.17
C LEU A 104 9.48 1.38 -12.63
N THR A 105 9.18 0.22 -12.05
CA THR A 105 7.87 -0.08 -11.47
C THR A 105 8.01 -0.24 -9.97
N ILE A 106 7.11 0.38 -9.22
CA ILE A 106 7.03 0.26 -7.76
C ILE A 106 5.68 -0.36 -7.42
N LYS A 107 5.71 -1.48 -6.72
CA LYS A 107 4.54 -2.12 -6.14
C LYS A 107 4.63 -2.01 -4.64
N ALA A 108 3.74 -1.27 -4.03
CA ALA A 108 3.66 -1.11 -2.58
C ALA A 108 2.22 -1.45 -2.12
N PRO A 109 1.94 -2.73 -1.86
CA PRO A 109 0.58 -3.19 -1.55
C PRO A 109 -0.01 -2.52 -0.31
N ASN A 110 0.85 -2.15 0.63
CA ASN A 110 0.45 -1.56 1.90
C ASN A 110 0.46 -0.02 1.91
N SER A 111 0.75 0.65 0.77
CA SER A 111 0.88 2.11 0.71
C SER A 111 -0.41 2.85 1.11
N ARG A 112 -1.56 2.29 0.82
CA ARG A 112 -2.86 2.86 1.17
C ARG A 112 -3.30 2.52 2.59
N VAL A 113 -3.02 1.28 3.02
CA VAL A 113 -3.30 0.80 4.37
C VAL A 113 -2.15 -0.11 4.77
N PRO A 114 -1.47 0.13 5.90
CA PRO A 114 -0.34 -0.71 6.30
C PRO A 114 -0.82 -2.11 6.60
N LYS A 115 0.07 -3.10 6.41
CA LYS A 115 -0.21 -4.48 6.80
C LYS A 115 -0.41 -4.53 8.31
N VAL A 116 -1.59 -4.94 8.72
CA VAL A 116 -1.98 -5.00 10.12
C VAL A 116 -1.84 -6.40 10.69
N GLY A 117 -1.19 -6.51 11.83
CA GLY A 117 -1.11 -7.74 12.60
C GLY A 117 -2.44 -8.08 13.28
N PRO A 118 -2.58 -9.31 13.82
CA PRO A 118 -3.78 -9.71 14.54
C PRO A 118 -4.08 -8.88 15.81
N ASP A 119 -3.04 -8.25 16.37
CA ASP A 119 -3.14 -7.41 17.58
C ASP A 119 -3.38 -5.92 17.28
N ALA A 120 -3.48 -5.53 16.00
CA ALA A 120 -3.77 -4.16 15.62
C ALA A 120 -5.21 -3.76 15.98
N PRO A 121 -5.48 -2.45 16.16
CA PRO A 121 -6.84 -1.94 16.36
C PRO A 121 -7.83 -2.52 15.34
N ILE A 122 -9.04 -2.80 15.79
CA ILE A 122 -10.07 -3.44 14.94
C ILE A 122 -10.41 -2.58 13.71
N GLU A 123 -10.39 -1.24 13.85
CA GLU A 123 -10.59 -0.29 12.77
C GLU A 123 -9.51 -0.42 11.67
N ASP A 124 -8.25 -0.57 12.06
CA ASP A 124 -7.13 -0.71 11.12
C ASP A 124 -7.25 -2.04 10.36
N ARG A 125 -7.65 -3.11 11.05
CA ARG A 125 -7.86 -4.43 10.45
C ARG A 125 -9.05 -4.45 9.48
N VAL A 126 -10.14 -3.78 9.84
CA VAL A 126 -11.30 -3.61 8.94
C VAL A 126 -10.91 -2.79 7.72
N ASN A 127 -10.23 -1.66 7.91
CA ASN A 127 -9.75 -0.83 6.80
C ASN A 127 -8.82 -1.61 5.88
N TYR A 128 -7.90 -2.41 6.43
CA TYR A 128 -7.02 -3.27 5.64
C TYR A 128 -7.80 -4.22 4.73
N VAL A 129 -8.82 -4.91 5.25
CA VAL A 129 -9.68 -5.83 4.48
C VAL A 129 -10.47 -5.08 3.42
N LEU A 130 -11.05 -3.92 3.76
CA LEU A 130 -11.81 -3.12 2.82
C LEU A 130 -10.93 -2.68 1.64
N TYR A 131 -9.73 -2.17 1.88
CA TYR A 131 -8.86 -1.63 0.82
C TYR A 131 -8.15 -2.71 0.00
N ASN A 132 -7.73 -3.81 0.62
CA ASN A 132 -6.92 -4.82 -0.07
C ASN A 132 -7.72 -5.98 -0.65
N GLU A 133 -8.86 -6.33 -0.04
CA GLU A 133 -9.64 -7.49 -0.46
C GLU A 133 -10.97 -7.11 -1.13
N ILE A 134 -11.67 -6.08 -0.63
CA ILE A 134 -13.03 -5.76 -1.05
C ILE A 134 -13.07 -4.68 -2.15
N ASN A 135 -12.46 -3.53 -1.90
CA ASN A 135 -12.52 -2.39 -2.83
C ASN A 135 -11.95 -2.67 -4.23
N PRO A 136 -10.90 -3.50 -4.42
CA PRO A 136 -10.45 -3.86 -5.76
C PRO A 136 -11.53 -4.50 -6.63
N GLY A 137 -12.41 -5.32 -6.03
CA GLY A 137 -13.57 -5.90 -6.71
C GLY A 137 -14.65 -4.87 -7.04
N LEU A 138 -14.90 -3.90 -6.14
CA LEU A 138 -15.90 -2.85 -6.34
C LEU A 138 -15.47 -1.81 -7.38
N ALA A 139 -14.16 -1.55 -7.47
CA ALA A 139 -13.60 -0.58 -8.42
C ALA A 139 -13.90 -0.91 -9.88
N ALA A 140 -14.07 -2.19 -10.23
CA ALA A 140 -14.48 -2.63 -11.56
C ALA A 140 -15.87 -2.08 -11.98
N HIS A 141 -16.68 -1.71 -11.01
CA HIS A 141 -18.01 -1.11 -11.17
C HIS A 141 -18.04 0.36 -10.76
N GLY A 142 -16.86 0.99 -10.60
CA GLY A 142 -16.75 2.38 -10.13
C GLY A 142 -17.21 2.58 -8.68
N GLY A 143 -17.34 1.49 -7.91
CA GLY A 143 -17.80 1.51 -6.53
C GLY A 143 -16.66 1.53 -5.53
N VAL A 144 -16.97 1.92 -4.31
CA VAL A 144 -16.08 1.91 -3.15
C VAL A 144 -16.89 1.69 -1.89
N VAL A 145 -16.29 1.08 -0.86
CA VAL A 145 -16.83 1.00 0.50
C VAL A 145 -15.80 1.51 1.49
N SER A 146 -16.24 2.26 2.48
CA SER A 146 -15.40 2.81 3.56
C SER A 146 -15.99 2.50 4.92
N LEU A 147 -15.13 2.38 5.94
CA LEU A 147 -15.52 2.30 7.33
C LEU A 147 -15.87 3.70 7.82
N VAL A 148 -17.00 3.85 8.48
CA VAL A 148 -17.41 5.08 9.15
C VAL A 148 -17.00 5.03 10.62
N GLU A 149 -17.36 3.95 11.31
CA GLU A 149 -16.99 3.72 12.72
C GLU A 149 -17.12 2.24 13.10
N ILE A 150 -16.51 1.88 14.22
CA ILE A 150 -16.80 0.65 14.95
C ILE A 150 -17.58 1.05 16.20
N THR A 151 -18.79 0.51 16.35
CA THR A 151 -19.62 0.81 17.52
C THR A 151 -19.09 0.14 18.79
N GLU A 152 -19.52 0.60 19.96
CA GLU A 152 -19.20 -0.04 21.24
C GLU A 152 -19.66 -1.53 21.30
N ALA A 153 -20.64 -1.90 20.49
CA ALA A 153 -21.12 -3.28 20.35
C ALA A 153 -20.26 -4.14 19.41
N GLY A 154 -19.19 -3.59 18.84
CA GLY A 154 -18.32 -4.27 17.89
C GLY A 154 -18.92 -4.38 16.49
N GLU A 155 -19.85 -3.53 16.11
CA GLU A 155 -20.45 -3.52 14.78
C GLU A 155 -19.68 -2.56 13.86
N ALA A 156 -19.29 -3.01 12.67
CA ALA A 156 -18.69 -2.16 11.65
C ALA A 156 -19.78 -1.43 10.87
N VAL A 157 -19.79 -0.08 10.94
CA VAL A 157 -20.69 0.77 10.18
C VAL A 157 -20.00 1.20 8.90
N LEU A 158 -20.54 0.80 7.75
CA LEU A 158 -19.97 1.03 6.44
C LEU A 158 -20.79 2.04 5.65
N GLN A 159 -20.12 2.72 4.71
CA GLN A 159 -20.73 3.57 3.71
C GLN A 159 -20.26 3.18 2.31
N PHE A 160 -21.19 2.89 1.43
CA PHE A 160 -20.93 2.63 0.00
C PHE A 160 -20.99 3.93 -0.79
N GLY A 161 -20.09 4.07 -1.77
CA GLY A 161 -20.01 5.25 -2.64
C GLY A 161 -19.78 4.87 -4.10
N GLY A 162 -19.76 5.90 -4.95
CA GLY A 162 -19.59 5.72 -6.39
C GLY A 162 -20.68 4.85 -7.00
N GLY A 163 -20.30 3.92 -7.88
CA GLY A 163 -21.24 3.02 -8.56
C GLY A 163 -22.04 2.08 -7.65
N CYS A 164 -21.66 1.94 -6.38
CA CYS A 164 -22.39 1.13 -5.40
C CYS A 164 -23.52 1.89 -4.70
N GLN A 165 -23.50 3.22 -4.70
CA GLN A 165 -24.56 4.02 -4.10
C GLN A 165 -25.81 4.01 -4.98
N GLY A 166 -26.95 3.60 -4.45
CA GLY A 166 -28.22 3.51 -5.19
C GLY A 166 -28.29 2.38 -6.22
N CYS A 167 -27.28 1.51 -6.32
CA CYS A 167 -27.27 0.39 -7.23
C CYS A 167 -28.17 -0.75 -6.71
N SER A 168 -29.15 -1.18 -7.52
CA SER A 168 -30.11 -2.24 -7.13
C SER A 168 -29.44 -3.63 -6.94
N ALA A 169 -28.26 -3.85 -7.52
CA ALA A 169 -27.48 -5.10 -7.35
C ALA A 169 -26.72 -5.16 -6.03
N VAL A 170 -26.54 -4.03 -5.32
CA VAL A 170 -25.83 -3.95 -4.03
C VAL A 170 -26.62 -4.60 -2.89
N ASP A 171 -27.95 -4.64 -3.01
CA ASP A 171 -28.82 -4.91 -1.87
C ASP A 171 -28.79 -6.33 -1.28
N LEU A 172 -28.35 -7.36 -1.99
CA LEU A 172 -28.38 -8.73 -1.43
C LEU A 172 -27.06 -9.51 -1.62
N THR A 173 -26.44 -9.42 -2.79
CA THR A 173 -25.26 -10.27 -3.08
C THR A 173 -23.97 -9.60 -2.64
N LEU A 174 -23.82 -8.31 -2.89
CA LEU A 174 -22.59 -7.58 -2.61
C LEU A 174 -22.46 -7.27 -1.10
N LYS A 175 -23.55 -6.81 -0.46
CA LYS A 175 -23.57 -6.60 0.99
C LYS A 175 -23.28 -7.88 1.74
N GLY A 176 -23.90 -9.01 1.35
CA GLY A 176 -23.64 -10.30 1.94
C GLY A 176 -22.20 -10.77 1.74
N SER A 177 -21.59 -10.49 0.59
CA SER A 177 -20.19 -10.81 0.33
C SER A 177 -19.24 -9.96 1.18
N VAL A 178 -19.48 -8.65 1.27
CA VAL A 178 -18.70 -7.71 2.10
C VAL A 178 -18.79 -8.09 3.57
N GLU A 179 -20.00 -8.33 4.07
CA GLU A 179 -20.26 -8.76 5.45
C GLU A 179 -19.54 -10.08 5.77
N THR A 180 -19.71 -11.10 4.92
CA THR A 180 -19.08 -12.41 5.11
C THR A 180 -17.55 -12.27 5.15
N THR A 181 -16.96 -11.54 4.20
CA THR A 181 -15.51 -11.35 4.14
C THR A 181 -14.99 -10.64 5.40
N LEU A 182 -15.66 -9.58 5.84
CA LEU A 182 -15.26 -8.86 7.05
C LEU A 182 -15.36 -9.73 8.32
N LEU A 183 -16.44 -10.45 8.51
CA LEU A 183 -16.63 -11.33 9.68
C LEU A 183 -15.64 -12.51 9.70
N GLU A 184 -15.25 -13.02 8.52
CA GLU A 184 -14.22 -14.07 8.41
C GLU A 184 -12.82 -13.55 8.73
N ARG A 185 -12.48 -12.32 8.28
CA ARG A 185 -11.15 -11.74 8.43
C ARG A 185 -10.92 -11.03 9.76
N VAL A 186 -12.00 -10.52 10.35
CA VAL A 186 -12.00 -9.80 11.63
C VAL A 186 -13.06 -10.41 12.55
N PRO A 187 -12.78 -11.58 13.18
CA PRO A 187 -13.76 -12.33 13.94
C PRO A 187 -14.31 -11.63 15.20
N GLU A 188 -13.68 -10.53 15.61
CA GLU A 188 -14.12 -9.70 16.74
C GLU A 188 -15.31 -8.82 16.39
N LEU A 189 -15.60 -8.65 15.09
CA LEU A 189 -16.83 -7.96 14.68
C LEU A 189 -18.06 -8.79 15.02
N SER A 190 -19.05 -8.13 15.60
CA SER A 190 -20.35 -8.74 15.92
C SER A 190 -21.33 -8.68 14.75
N ALA A 191 -21.23 -7.64 13.93
CA ALA A 191 -22.07 -7.44 12.75
C ALA A 191 -21.46 -6.36 11.81
N VAL A 192 -22.02 -6.28 10.61
CA VAL A 192 -21.72 -5.22 9.65
C VAL A 192 -23.02 -4.48 9.32
N LYS A 193 -23.00 -3.15 9.39
CA LYS A 193 -24.14 -2.28 9.09
C LYS A 193 -23.83 -1.35 7.94
N ASP A 194 -24.77 -1.15 7.06
CA ASP A 194 -24.71 -0.19 5.97
C ASP A 194 -25.54 1.03 6.33
N MET A 195 -24.88 2.20 6.35
CA MET A 195 -25.54 3.49 6.59
C MET A 195 -25.74 4.31 5.31
N THR A 196 -25.50 3.73 4.14
CA THR A 196 -25.57 4.44 2.86
C THR A 196 -26.99 4.86 2.54
N ASP A 197 -27.17 6.09 2.10
CA ASP A 197 -28.43 6.55 1.52
C ASP A 197 -28.53 6.05 0.07
N HIS A 198 -29.22 4.93 -0.12
CA HIS A 198 -29.43 4.31 -1.42
C HIS A 198 -30.53 4.96 -2.26
N THR A 199 -31.16 6.04 -1.77
CA THR A 199 -32.13 6.80 -2.57
C THR A 199 -31.43 7.71 -3.59
N ILE A 200 -30.15 7.98 -3.40
CA ILE A 200 -29.31 8.78 -4.32
C ILE A 200 -28.78 7.85 -5.40
N THR A 201 -29.25 8.02 -6.63
CA THR A 201 -28.95 7.13 -7.77
C THR A 201 -28.12 7.80 -8.88
N GLU A 202 -27.65 9.04 -8.67
CA GLU A 202 -26.95 9.83 -9.71
C GLU A 202 -25.71 9.14 -10.30
N ASN A 203 -25.02 8.29 -9.51
CA ASN A 203 -23.80 7.57 -9.91
C ASN A 203 -23.98 6.04 -9.88
N ALA A 204 -25.21 5.54 -9.74
CA ALA A 204 -25.47 4.11 -9.64
C ALA A 204 -25.05 3.38 -10.92
N TYR A 205 -24.34 2.25 -10.76
CA TYR A 205 -23.92 1.40 -11.89
C TYR A 205 -25.11 0.71 -12.59
N TYR A 206 -26.10 0.29 -11.80
CA TYR A 206 -27.40 -0.20 -12.28
C TYR A 206 -28.52 0.52 -11.53
N THR A 207 -29.47 1.05 -12.27
CA THR A 207 -30.72 1.68 -11.74
C THR A 207 -31.90 0.75 -11.90
#